data_54f862c93d6778b19fd5e45a58051f8f
#
_entry.id   54f862c93d6778b19fd5e45a58051f8f
#
_cell.length_a   1.000
_cell.length_b   1.000
_cell.length_c   1.000
_cell.angle_alpha   90.00
_cell.angle_beta   90.00
_cell.angle_gamma   90.00
#
_symmetry.space_group_name_H-M   'P 1'
#
loop_
_entity.id
_entity.type
_entity.pdbx_description
1 polymer ?
#
loop_
_entity_poly.entity_id
_entity_poly.type
_entity_poly.pdbx_seq_one_letter_code
_entity_poly.pdbx_strand_id
1 'polypeptide(L)'
;QALNRMKHALAGPVGFIAARERLHIEWTGDTGGLAPLADLRVVRVAAVQALTPHLRRIVFQGDDLAHLDRADQLHCRLIFAPTGDAAPVWPMLDDAGRVVWPGGKMATRVYTLRAVDVAQGTLTIDFALHQDAGPATRWAQAAAPGDQVGLVGPAAGGPKPAPFRVFV
;
A
#
# COMPACT_ATOMS: atom_id res chain seq x y z
N GLN A 1 -17.75 26.44 14.41
CA GLN A 1 -16.48 26.92 15.00
C GLN A 1 -15.54 25.77 15.39
N ALA A 2 -16.04 24.61 15.83
CA ALA A 2 -15.23 23.43 16.17
C ALA A 2 -14.55 22.79 14.95
N LEU A 3 -15.25 22.74 13.81
CA LEU A 3 -14.72 22.17 12.56
C LEU A 3 -13.56 23.00 11.98
N ASN A 4 -13.58 24.32 12.19
CA ASN A 4 -12.54 25.20 11.70
C ASN A 4 -11.27 25.16 12.56
N ARG A 5 -11.38 24.81 13.84
CA ARG A 5 -10.23 24.61 14.74
C ARG A 5 -9.49 23.30 14.44
N MET A 6 -10.20 22.25 13.99
CA MET A 6 -9.56 21.00 13.58
C MET A 6 -8.71 21.15 12.31
N LYS A 7 -9.09 22.06 11.39
CA LYS A 7 -8.31 22.31 10.17
C LYS A 7 -6.90 22.86 10.43
N HIS A 8 -6.72 23.61 11.51
CA HIS A 8 -5.42 24.21 11.86
C HIS A 8 -4.54 23.29 12.72
N ALA A 9 -5.13 22.31 13.42
CA ALA A 9 -4.36 21.39 14.26
C ALA A 9 -3.71 20.25 13.48
N LEU A 10 -4.08 20.05 12.21
CA LEU A 10 -3.61 18.96 11.34
C LEU A 10 -2.76 19.45 10.17
N ALA A 11 -2.18 20.66 10.29
CA ALA A 11 -1.21 21.19 9.33
C ALA A 11 0.16 20.50 9.49
N GLY A 12 0.16 19.18 9.38
CA GLY A 12 1.33 18.34 9.18
C GLY A 12 1.38 17.87 7.72
N PRO A 13 2.32 16.99 7.35
CA PRO A 13 2.46 16.49 5.98
C PRO A 13 1.27 15.63 5.49
N VAL A 14 0.20 15.52 6.28
CA VAL A 14 -1.03 14.81 5.93
C VAL A 14 -2.18 15.81 5.87
N GLY A 15 -2.61 16.16 4.68
CA GLY A 15 -3.78 17.00 4.45
C GLY A 15 -5.05 16.14 4.42
N PHE A 16 -6.07 16.55 5.19
CA PHE A 16 -7.40 15.96 5.11
C PHE A 16 -8.27 16.82 4.21
N ILE A 17 -8.75 16.26 3.12
CA ILE A 17 -9.78 16.90 2.28
C ILE A 17 -11.11 16.20 2.57
N ALA A 18 -11.99 16.88 3.26
CA ALA A 18 -13.36 16.42 3.47
C ALA A 18 -14.22 16.85 2.27
N ALA A 19 -14.45 15.97 1.33
CA ALA A 19 -15.48 16.14 0.32
C ALA A 19 -16.61 15.16 0.66
N ARG A 20 -17.76 15.70 1.12
CA ARG A 20 -18.99 14.95 1.41
C ARG A 20 -18.75 13.64 2.16
N GLU A 21 -18.42 13.75 3.46
CA GLU A 21 -18.31 12.64 4.41
C GLU A 21 -17.27 11.57 4.09
N ARG A 22 -16.39 11.76 3.10
CA ARG A 22 -15.25 10.88 2.84
C ARG A 22 -13.98 11.54 3.32
N LEU A 23 -13.28 10.89 4.23
CA LEU A 23 -11.93 11.26 4.61
C LEU A 23 -10.98 10.82 3.48
N HIS A 24 -10.52 11.77 2.67
CA HIS A 24 -9.40 11.54 1.78
C HIS A 24 -8.11 11.92 2.50
N ILE A 25 -7.26 10.94 2.73
CA ILE A 25 -5.89 11.19 3.19
C ILE A 25 -5.02 11.29 1.95
N GLU A 26 -4.64 12.50 1.59
CA GLU A 26 -3.61 12.71 0.59
C GLU A 26 -2.24 12.69 1.27
N TRP A 27 -1.38 11.80 0.82
CA TRP A 27 0.02 11.82 1.21
C TRP A 27 0.74 12.93 0.44
N THR A 28 1.01 14.04 1.12
CA THR A 28 1.76 15.18 0.56
C THR A 28 3.26 15.12 0.88
N GLY A 29 3.78 13.95 1.16
CA GLY A 29 5.23 13.76 1.34
C GLY A 29 5.97 14.15 0.07
N ASP A 30 6.99 14.96 0.22
CA ASP A 30 7.77 15.66 -0.81
C ASP A 30 8.50 14.73 -1.81
N THR A 31 8.39 13.44 -1.66
CA THR A 31 9.05 12.42 -2.50
C THR A 31 8.08 11.72 -3.47
N GLY A 32 6.89 12.25 -3.70
CA GLY A 32 5.91 11.60 -4.58
C GLY A 32 5.50 10.19 -4.11
N GLY A 33 5.85 9.80 -2.90
CA GLY A 33 5.47 8.53 -2.28
C GLY A 33 6.12 7.28 -2.87
N LEU A 34 7.06 7.42 -3.80
CA LEU A 34 7.81 6.31 -4.42
C LEU A 34 9.31 6.44 -4.22
N ALA A 35 9.75 7.21 -3.20
CA ALA A 35 11.16 7.42 -2.92
C ALA A 35 12.00 6.12 -2.84
N PRO A 36 11.49 4.98 -2.37
CA PRO A 36 12.24 3.73 -2.42
C PRO A 36 11.87 2.86 -3.62
N LEU A 37 11.65 3.42 -4.83
CA LEU A 37 11.40 2.58 -6.00
C LEU A 37 12.58 1.66 -6.33
N ALA A 38 13.78 1.99 -5.86
CA ALA A 38 14.93 1.09 -5.90
C ALA A 38 14.65 -0.24 -5.20
N ASP A 39 13.71 -0.24 -4.24
CA ASP A 39 13.28 -1.42 -3.48
C ASP A 39 12.00 -2.06 -4.06
N LEU A 40 11.63 -1.73 -5.31
CA LEU A 40 10.49 -2.36 -5.96
C LEU A 40 10.69 -3.88 -6.05
N ARG A 41 9.73 -4.62 -5.52
CA ARG A 41 9.61 -6.06 -5.68
C ARG A 41 8.31 -6.38 -6.41
N VAL A 42 8.33 -7.39 -7.25
CA VAL A 42 7.11 -7.95 -7.83
C VAL A 42 6.76 -9.19 -7.04
N VAL A 43 5.62 -9.16 -6.35
CA VAL A 43 5.13 -10.30 -5.57
C VAL A 43 3.91 -10.92 -6.25
N ARG A 44 3.72 -12.22 -6.06
CA ARG A 44 2.64 -13.00 -6.65
C ARG A 44 1.62 -13.40 -5.58
N VAL A 45 0.36 -13.39 -5.92
CA VAL A 45 -0.68 -13.97 -5.09
C VAL A 45 -0.43 -15.48 -4.96
N ALA A 46 -0.21 -15.94 -3.74
CA ALA A 46 -0.09 -17.35 -3.40
C ALA A 46 -1.43 -17.93 -2.95
N ALA A 47 -2.18 -17.17 -2.14
CA ALA A 47 -3.50 -17.60 -1.66
C ALA A 47 -4.42 -16.40 -1.43
N VAL A 48 -5.72 -16.67 -1.52
CA VAL A 48 -6.78 -15.69 -1.27
C VAL A 48 -7.81 -16.33 -0.34
N GLN A 49 -8.20 -15.58 0.71
CA GLN A 49 -9.19 -16.01 1.69
C GLN A 49 -10.22 -14.89 1.93
N ALA A 50 -11.49 -15.21 1.76
CA ALA A 50 -12.56 -14.33 2.22
C ALA A 50 -12.69 -14.48 3.74
N LEU A 51 -12.39 -13.42 4.49
CA LEU A 51 -12.55 -13.41 5.96
C LEU A 51 -13.97 -13.03 6.34
N THR A 52 -14.53 -12.05 5.63
CA THR A 52 -15.92 -11.60 5.73
C THR A 52 -16.38 -11.16 4.33
N PRO A 53 -17.67 -10.82 4.11
CA PRO A 53 -18.12 -10.24 2.85
C PRO A 53 -17.39 -8.93 2.47
N HIS A 54 -16.79 -8.25 3.47
CA HIS A 54 -16.14 -6.95 3.29
C HIS A 54 -14.64 -6.97 3.58
N LEU A 55 -14.04 -8.14 3.83
CA LEU A 55 -12.62 -8.27 4.14
C LEU A 55 -12.03 -9.49 3.48
N ARG A 56 -10.98 -9.27 2.69
CA ARG A 56 -10.27 -10.32 1.95
C ARG A 56 -8.81 -10.35 2.34
N ARG A 57 -8.34 -11.50 2.77
CA ARG A 57 -6.92 -11.73 3.03
C ARG A 57 -6.25 -12.26 1.79
N ILE A 58 -5.10 -11.68 1.45
CA ILE A 58 -4.26 -12.13 0.35
C ILE A 58 -2.87 -12.40 0.89
N VAL A 59 -2.38 -13.62 0.62
CA VAL A 59 -1.01 -14.02 0.88
C VAL A 59 -0.24 -13.90 -0.42
N PHE A 60 0.88 -13.23 -0.37
CA PHE A 60 1.78 -13.03 -1.51
C PHE A 60 3.06 -13.83 -1.29
N GLN A 61 3.61 -14.35 -2.36
CA GLN A 61 4.94 -14.95 -2.45
C GLN A 61 5.88 -13.96 -3.12
N GLY A 62 7.08 -13.79 -2.59
CA GLY A 62 8.11 -12.94 -3.20
C GLY A 62 9.48 -13.26 -2.66
N ASP A 63 10.49 -12.78 -3.36
CA ASP A 63 11.89 -12.90 -2.96
C ASP A 63 12.33 -11.68 -2.16
N ASP A 64 13.35 -11.85 -1.31
CA ASP A 64 14.04 -10.77 -0.59
C ASP A 64 13.08 -9.88 0.24
N LEU A 65 12.22 -10.51 1.04
CA LEU A 65 11.24 -9.83 1.90
C LEU A 65 11.77 -9.46 3.29
N ALA A 66 13.03 -9.80 3.62
CA ALA A 66 13.59 -9.60 4.96
C ALA A 66 13.57 -8.14 5.43
N HIS A 67 13.71 -7.18 4.49
CA HIS A 67 13.65 -5.76 4.79
C HIS A 67 12.25 -5.27 5.22
N LEU A 68 11.21 -6.06 4.96
CA LEU A 68 9.82 -5.79 5.35
C LEU A 68 9.47 -6.31 6.76
N ASP A 69 10.26 -7.21 7.30
CA ASP A 69 10.05 -7.77 8.64
C ASP A 69 10.55 -6.80 9.73
N ARG A 70 9.77 -5.72 9.91
CA ARG A 70 10.09 -4.62 10.83
C ARG A 70 8.91 -4.28 11.69
N ALA A 71 9.09 -4.37 13.01
CA ALA A 71 8.06 -4.02 13.98
C ALA A 71 7.69 -2.53 14.01
N ASP A 72 8.60 -1.66 13.54
CA ASP A 72 8.44 -0.20 13.57
C ASP A 72 7.86 0.39 12.27
N GLN A 73 7.72 -0.43 11.23
CA GLN A 73 7.23 0.03 9.92
C GLN A 73 6.37 -1.05 9.24
N LEU A 74 5.07 -0.96 9.45
CA LEU A 74 4.12 -1.94 8.93
C LEU A 74 3.48 -1.52 7.59
N HIS A 75 3.90 -0.41 6.99
CA HIS A 75 3.27 0.10 5.79
C HIS A 75 4.10 -0.20 4.55
N CYS A 76 3.43 -0.66 3.52
CA CYS A 76 3.99 -0.78 2.18
C CYS A 76 3.11 -0.05 1.17
N ARG A 77 3.63 0.20 -0.02
CA ARG A 77 2.86 0.70 -1.14
C ARG A 77 2.72 -0.41 -2.17
N LEU A 78 1.50 -0.71 -2.55
CA LEU A 78 1.20 -1.61 -3.65
C LEU A 78 0.97 -0.83 -4.94
N ILE A 79 1.45 -1.38 -6.05
CA ILE A 79 1.31 -0.88 -7.41
C ILE A 79 0.49 -1.92 -8.16
N PHE A 80 -0.70 -1.52 -8.63
CA PHE A 80 -1.65 -2.41 -9.29
C PHE A 80 -1.52 -2.28 -10.78
N ALA A 81 -1.14 -3.38 -11.45
CA ALA A 81 -1.14 -3.44 -12.90
C ALA A 81 -2.56 -3.28 -13.45
N PRO A 82 -2.72 -2.68 -14.63
CA PRO A 82 -3.97 -2.75 -15.36
C PRO A 82 -4.40 -4.19 -15.56
N THR A 83 -5.71 -4.44 -15.50
CA THR A 83 -6.26 -5.76 -15.82
C THR A 83 -6.14 -6.01 -17.34
N GLY A 84 -5.66 -7.20 -17.72
CA GLY A 84 -5.51 -7.60 -19.12
C GLY A 84 -4.49 -8.74 -19.27
N ASP A 85 -4.41 -9.30 -20.48
CA ASP A 85 -3.56 -10.47 -20.77
C ASP A 85 -2.08 -10.11 -21.00
N ALA A 86 -1.77 -8.83 -21.13
CA ALA A 86 -0.40 -8.39 -21.34
C ALA A 86 0.40 -8.38 -20.03
N ALA A 87 1.65 -8.83 -20.09
CA ALA A 87 2.54 -8.76 -18.95
C ALA A 87 2.73 -7.30 -18.50
N PRO A 88 2.62 -7.00 -17.19
CA PRO A 88 2.79 -5.64 -16.69
C PRO A 88 4.17 -5.08 -16.96
N VAL A 89 4.24 -3.83 -17.42
CA VAL A 89 5.50 -3.08 -17.53
C VAL A 89 5.61 -2.19 -16.30
N TRP A 90 6.39 -2.64 -15.33
CA TRP A 90 6.53 -1.99 -14.03
C TRP A 90 7.26 -0.65 -14.13
N PRO A 91 7.01 0.28 -13.19
CA PRO A 91 7.77 1.52 -13.10
C PRO A 91 9.25 1.24 -12.83
N MET A 92 10.12 2.13 -13.27
CA MET A 92 11.56 2.03 -13.07
C MET A 92 12.14 3.41 -12.78
N LEU A 93 13.39 3.47 -12.33
CA LEU A 93 14.14 4.71 -12.23
C LEU A 93 14.89 4.96 -13.53
N ASP A 94 14.88 6.21 -14.00
CA ASP A 94 15.75 6.66 -15.07
C ASP A 94 17.19 6.93 -14.56
N ASP A 95 18.10 7.29 -15.46
CA ASP A 95 19.50 7.57 -15.12
C ASP A 95 19.68 8.74 -14.14
N ALA A 96 18.68 9.60 -14.01
CA ALA A 96 18.63 10.70 -13.05
C ALA A 96 17.93 10.32 -11.71
N GLY A 97 17.55 9.05 -11.52
CA GLY A 97 16.87 8.55 -10.35
C GLY A 97 15.39 8.96 -10.26
N ARG A 98 14.77 9.39 -11.36
CA ARG A 98 13.35 9.76 -11.40
C ARG A 98 12.49 8.57 -11.79
N VAL A 99 11.30 8.48 -11.18
CA VAL A 99 10.34 7.42 -11.51
C VAL A 99 9.74 7.65 -12.90
N VAL A 100 9.91 6.66 -13.78
CA VAL A 100 9.27 6.61 -15.09
C VAL A 100 8.30 5.43 -15.16
N TRP A 101 7.26 5.59 -15.97
CA TRP A 101 6.19 4.62 -16.15
C TRP A 101 6.09 4.20 -17.62
N PRO A 102 6.95 3.29 -18.09
CA PRO A 102 7.01 2.96 -19.52
C PRO A 102 5.71 2.37 -20.06
N GLY A 103 4.98 1.63 -19.22
CA GLY A 103 3.69 1.04 -19.55
C GLY A 103 2.47 1.93 -19.21
N GLY A 104 2.70 3.22 -18.86
CA GLY A 104 1.65 4.11 -18.37
C GLY A 104 1.50 4.04 -16.85
N LYS A 105 0.96 5.13 -16.28
CA LYS A 105 0.83 5.29 -14.82
C LYS A 105 -0.12 4.26 -14.23
N MET A 106 0.34 3.47 -13.27
CA MET A 106 -0.44 2.49 -12.54
C MET A 106 -1.06 3.08 -11.28
N ALA A 107 -2.17 2.49 -10.82
CA ALA A 107 -2.76 2.83 -9.54
C ALA A 107 -1.85 2.38 -8.39
N THR A 108 -1.69 3.23 -7.38
CA THR A 108 -0.92 2.89 -6.18
C THR A 108 -1.73 3.15 -4.93
N ARG A 109 -1.57 2.31 -3.89
CA ARG A 109 -2.21 2.50 -2.58
C ARG A 109 -1.28 2.00 -1.49
N VAL A 110 -1.38 2.66 -0.33
CA VAL A 110 -0.68 2.24 0.89
C VAL A 110 -1.52 1.18 1.60
N TYR A 111 -0.85 0.13 2.05
CA TYR A 111 -1.43 -0.95 2.82
C TYR A 111 -0.59 -1.24 4.06
N THR A 112 -1.21 -1.88 5.05
CA THR A 112 -0.54 -2.36 6.24
C THR A 112 -0.18 -3.83 6.04
N LEU A 113 1.09 -4.17 6.27
CA LEU A 113 1.56 -5.55 6.33
C LEU A 113 0.98 -6.19 7.61
N ARG A 114 0.20 -7.22 7.44
CA ARG A 114 -0.33 -7.98 8.58
C ARG A 114 0.69 -8.95 9.15
N ALA A 115 1.43 -9.60 8.26
CA ALA A 115 2.50 -10.53 8.62
C ALA A 115 3.52 -10.60 7.48
N VAL A 116 4.76 -10.88 7.85
CA VAL A 116 5.85 -11.23 6.93
C VAL A 116 6.47 -12.52 7.48
N ASP A 117 6.60 -13.53 6.65
CA ASP A 117 7.33 -14.77 6.94
C ASP A 117 8.51 -14.86 5.99
N VAL A 118 9.67 -14.43 6.48
CA VAL A 118 10.90 -14.40 5.69
C VAL A 118 11.35 -15.80 5.29
N ALA A 119 11.14 -16.79 6.18
CA ALA A 119 11.56 -18.16 5.92
C ALA A 119 10.74 -18.82 4.80
N GLN A 120 9.48 -18.48 4.72
CA GLN A 120 8.59 -18.95 3.67
C GLN A 120 8.57 -18.02 2.43
N GLY A 121 9.20 -16.84 2.52
CA GLY A 121 9.15 -15.83 1.47
C GLY A 121 7.73 -15.31 1.22
N THR A 122 6.91 -15.18 2.27
CA THR A 122 5.53 -14.74 2.14
C THR A 122 5.24 -13.47 2.93
N LEU A 123 4.27 -12.70 2.45
CA LEU A 123 3.67 -11.59 3.18
C LEU A 123 2.15 -11.64 3.07
N THR A 124 1.47 -11.10 4.08
CA THR A 124 0.02 -11.12 4.18
C THR A 124 -0.52 -9.71 4.31
N ILE A 125 -1.56 -9.39 3.54
CA ILE A 125 -2.27 -8.11 3.58
C ILE A 125 -3.77 -8.38 3.60
N ASP A 126 -4.49 -7.63 4.44
CA ASP A 126 -5.94 -7.64 4.51
C ASP A 126 -6.50 -6.46 3.71
N PHE A 127 -7.40 -6.75 2.78
CA PHE A 127 -8.05 -5.78 1.89
C PHE A 127 -9.48 -5.55 2.32
N ALA A 128 -9.82 -4.32 2.67
CA ALA A 128 -11.21 -3.92 2.85
C ALA A 128 -11.90 -3.78 1.49
N LEU A 129 -13.07 -4.39 1.36
CA LEU A 129 -13.87 -4.37 0.15
C LEU A 129 -15.03 -3.38 0.33
N HIS A 130 -15.14 -2.42 -0.57
CA HIS A 130 -16.16 -1.37 -0.55
C HIS A 130 -17.06 -1.46 -1.77
N GLN A 131 -18.32 -1.03 -1.64
CA GLN A 131 -19.25 -0.97 -2.78
C GLN A 131 -18.76 -0.02 -3.86
N ASP A 132 -18.25 1.15 -3.47
CA ASP A 132 -17.59 2.10 -4.37
C ASP A 132 -16.14 1.68 -4.62
N ALA A 133 -15.96 0.58 -5.32
CA ALA A 133 -14.66 -0.03 -5.53
C ALA A 133 -13.70 0.88 -6.32
N GLY A 134 -12.65 1.35 -5.67
CA GLY A 134 -11.48 1.93 -6.34
C GLY A 134 -10.61 0.85 -7.02
N PRO A 135 -9.53 1.25 -7.71
CA PRO A 135 -8.69 0.29 -8.45
C PRO A 135 -8.17 -0.86 -7.57
N ALA A 136 -7.71 -0.58 -6.35
CA ALA A 136 -7.20 -1.58 -5.43
C ALA A 136 -8.29 -2.55 -4.94
N THR A 137 -9.49 -2.04 -4.64
CA THR A 137 -10.62 -2.88 -4.23
C THR A 137 -11.07 -3.79 -5.37
N ARG A 138 -11.19 -3.24 -6.61
CA ARG A 138 -11.52 -4.05 -7.78
C ARG A 138 -10.48 -5.13 -8.03
N TRP A 139 -9.21 -4.77 -7.94
CA TRP A 139 -8.12 -5.74 -8.07
C TRP A 139 -8.24 -6.84 -7.00
N ALA A 140 -8.39 -6.46 -5.73
CA ALA A 140 -8.50 -7.43 -4.63
C ALA A 140 -9.75 -8.32 -4.74
N GLN A 141 -10.85 -7.82 -5.29
CA GLN A 141 -12.06 -8.62 -5.54
C GLN A 141 -11.84 -9.68 -6.62
N ALA A 142 -11.05 -9.37 -7.65
CA ALA A 142 -10.76 -10.28 -8.76
C ALA A 142 -9.53 -11.18 -8.50
N ALA A 143 -8.67 -10.82 -7.56
CA ALA A 143 -7.38 -11.46 -7.33
C ALA A 143 -7.46 -12.97 -7.20
N ALA A 144 -6.59 -13.67 -7.92
CA ALA A 144 -6.42 -15.09 -7.94
C ALA A 144 -4.94 -15.49 -7.79
N PRO A 145 -4.63 -16.72 -7.34
CA PRO A 145 -3.26 -17.21 -7.30
C PRO A 145 -2.55 -17.04 -8.65
N GLY A 146 -1.33 -16.50 -8.61
CA GLY A 146 -0.52 -16.17 -9.78
C GLY A 146 -0.56 -14.71 -10.20
N ASP A 147 -1.58 -13.93 -9.81
CA ASP A 147 -1.64 -12.50 -10.08
C ASP A 147 -0.48 -11.75 -9.43
N GLN A 148 -0.07 -10.64 -10.04
CA GLN A 148 1.09 -9.87 -9.61
C GLN A 148 0.71 -8.49 -9.14
N VAL A 149 1.46 -7.99 -8.14
CA VAL A 149 1.49 -6.58 -7.74
C VAL A 149 2.93 -6.14 -7.55
N GLY A 150 3.20 -4.87 -7.85
CA GLY A 150 4.43 -4.23 -7.40
C GLY A 150 4.31 -3.87 -5.92
N LEU A 151 5.37 -4.07 -5.16
CA LEU A 151 5.46 -3.74 -3.75
C LEU A 151 6.69 -2.88 -3.53
N VAL A 152 6.51 -1.77 -2.83
CA VAL A 152 7.56 -0.82 -2.46
C VAL A 152 7.43 -0.51 -0.98
N GLY A 153 8.51 -0.46 -0.28
CA GLY A 153 8.55 -0.05 1.12
C GLY A 153 9.27 -1.03 2.03
N PRO A 154 9.28 -0.77 3.35
CA PRO A 154 8.66 0.40 3.99
C PRO A 154 9.45 1.68 3.69
N ALA A 155 8.72 2.81 3.54
CA ALA A 155 9.39 4.10 3.47
C ALA A 155 10.01 4.43 4.84
N ALA A 156 11.25 4.92 4.84
CA ALA A 156 11.89 5.37 6.07
C ALA A 156 11.04 6.49 6.72
N GLY A 157 10.77 6.40 8.02
CA GLY A 157 10.09 7.45 8.78
C GLY A 157 8.67 7.15 9.25
N GLY A 158 8.29 5.89 9.40
CA GLY A 158 7.04 5.51 10.08
C GLY A 158 6.98 6.01 11.53
N PRO A 159 5.80 6.12 12.13
CA PRO A 159 5.65 6.54 13.52
C PRO A 159 6.45 5.60 14.43
N LYS A 160 7.27 6.18 15.31
CA LYS A 160 7.99 5.39 16.31
C LYS A 160 6.96 4.73 17.24
N PRO A 161 7.16 3.44 17.60
CA PRO A 161 6.33 2.80 18.60
C PRO A 161 6.33 3.63 19.88
N ALA A 162 5.16 4.07 20.32
CA ALA A 162 4.97 4.71 21.62
C ALA A 162 4.30 3.72 22.56
N PRO A 163 4.63 3.70 23.86
CA PRO A 163 3.93 2.87 24.81
C PRO A 163 2.46 3.30 24.85
N PHE A 164 1.55 2.40 24.52
CA PHE A 164 0.12 2.62 24.66
C PHE A 164 -0.25 2.69 26.13
N ARG A 165 -0.89 3.78 26.56
CA ARG A 165 -1.66 3.81 27.80
C ARG A 165 -3.10 3.51 27.43
N VAL A 166 -3.60 2.39 27.91
CA VAL A 166 -5.05 2.10 27.86
C VAL A 166 -5.70 2.96 28.94
N PHE A 167 -6.53 3.92 28.56
CA PHE A 167 -7.42 4.59 29.47
C PHE A 167 -8.66 3.71 29.61
N VAL A 168 -8.87 3.20 30.82
CA VAL A 168 -10.08 2.46 31.20
C VAL A 168 -11.09 3.47 31.73
#